data_0d6ee98bf67e2e57cd30ba17f8234683
#
_entry.id   0d6ee98bf67e2e57cd30ba17f8234683
#
_cell.length_a   1.000
_cell.length_b   1.000
_cell.length_c   1.000
_cell.angle_alpha   90.00
_cell.angle_beta   90.00
_cell.angle_gamma   90.00
#
_symmetry.space_group_name_H-M   'P 1'
#
loop_
_entity.id
_entity.type
_entity.pdbx_description
1 polymer ?
#
loop_
_entity_poly.entity_id
_entity_poly.type
_entity_poly.pdbx_seq_one_letter_code
_entity_poly.pdbx_strand_id
1 'polypeptide(L)'
;PMEIMDSGYGADALRVYEMFIAPYDMDAPWDTRGVPGTYRFLNRVWNIVQEFIEVGSRVSSENISGPSEDAQNFSEDTPPASTAEGEILKVTHATIKKVTRDIEDEKFNTAVAAMMEMVNGLYKIKESDGIRQSDEWQFALESLLQILAPFAPHITEELWSQLGHTDTIHIDHWPKWDDKLLQ
;
A
#
# COMPACT_ATOMS: atom_id res chain seq x y z
N PRO A 1 14.74 19.80 11.81
CA PRO A 1 14.02 18.51 12.01
C PRO A 1 13.06 18.58 13.19
N MET A 2 13.47 19.11 14.36
CA MET A 2 12.64 19.15 15.57
C MET A 2 11.31 19.88 15.35
N GLU A 3 11.29 21.03 14.68
CA GLU A 3 10.08 21.77 14.36
C GLU A 3 9.04 20.95 13.59
N ILE A 4 9.46 20.06 12.70
CA ILE A 4 8.55 19.18 11.92
C ILE A 4 7.96 18.11 12.81
N MET A 5 8.77 17.54 13.70
CA MET A 5 8.29 16.53 14.65
C MET A 5 7.32 17.16 15.66
N ASP A 6 7.64 18.36 16.14
CA ASP A 6 6.79 19.13 17.07
C ASP A 6 5.48 19.62 16.41
N SER A 7 5.46 19.77 15.08
CA SER A 7 4.26 20.15 14.31
C SER A 7 3.25 19.01 14.10
N GLY A 8 3.56 17.79 14.59
CA GLY A 8 2.66 16.64 14.56
C GLY A 8 2.70 15.81 13.27
N TYR A 9 3.60 16.11 12.32
CA TYR A 9 3.75 15.30 11.09
C TYR A 9 4.44 13.95 11.34
N GLY A 10 5.30 13.87 12.37
CA GLY A 10 6.00 12.66 12.74
C GLY A 10 7.23 12.33 11.90
N ALA A 11 7.99 11.33 12.36
CA ALA A 11 9.26 10.95 11.75
C ALA A 11 9.11 10.37 10.34
N ASP A 12 8.09 9.57 10.10
CA ASP A 12 7.88 8.91 8.80
C ASP A 12 7.57 9.92 7.69
N ALA A 13 6.78 10.97 7.97
CA ALA A 13 6.52 12.02 6.98
C ALA A 13 7.77 12.79 6.61
N LEU A 14 8.65 13.05 7.59
CA LEU A 14 9.95 13.68 7.36
C LEU A 14 10.86 12.77 6.52
N ARG A 15 10.99 11.48 6.87
CA ARG A 15 11.81 10.51 6.13
C ARG A 15 11.39 10.39 4.67
N VAL A 16 10.08 10.23 4.43
CA VAL A 16 9.53 10.17 3.05
C VAL A 16 9.81 11.47 2.30
N TYR A 17 9.69 12.62 2.97
CA TYR A 17 9.98 13.91 2.36
C TYR A 17 11.45 14.05 1.96
N GLU A 18 12.39 13.70 2.84
CA GLU A 18 13.83 13.75 2.56
C GLU A 18 14.22 12.87 1.36
N MET A 19 13.60 11.69 1.23
CA MET A 19 13.83 10.79 0.09
C MET A 19 13.12 11.25 -1.20
N PHE A 20 12.09 12.09 -1.08
CA PHE A 20 11.27 12.53 -2.22
C PHE A 20 11.71 13.86 -2.83
N ILE A 21 12.36 14.75 -2.05
CA ILE A 21 12.58 16.15 -2.43
C ILE A 21 13.47 16.33 -3.67
N ALA A 22 14.45 15.46 -3.85
CA ALA A 22 15.40 15.51 -4.97
C ALA A 22 16.05 14.15 -5.24
N PRO A 23 16.68 13.99 -6.43
CA PRO A 23 17.61 12.89 -6.66
C PRO A 23 18.71 12.88 -5.59
N TYR A 24 19.15 11.68 -5.18
CA TYR A 24 20.11 11.50 -4.08
C TYR A 24 21.46 12.19 -4.31
N ASP A 25 21.87 12.35 -5.56
CA ASP A 25 23.11 12.98 -6.00
C ASP A 25 23.03 14.48 -6.25
N MET A 26 21.88 15.10 -5.92
CA MET A 26 21.64 16.53 -6.15
C MET A 26 21.38 17.27 -4.85
N ASP A 27 21.93 18.48 -4.75
CA ASP A 27 21.58 19.41 -3.68
C ASP A 27 20.15 19.92 -3.85
N ALA A 28 19.36 19.85 -2.78
CA ALA A 28 18.02 20.44 -2.73
C ALA A 28 17.93 21.48 -1.60
N PRO A 29 17.33 22.64 -1.86
CA PRO A 29 17.07 23.60 -0.80
C PRO A 29 16.05 23.00 0.18
N TRP A 30 16.33 23.13 1.46
CA TRP A 30 15.41 22.70 2.50
C TRP A 30 14.14 23.54 2.47
N ASP A 31 12.98 22.90 2.23
CA ASP A 31 11.68 23.55 2.19
C ASP A 31 10.63 22.71 2.92
N THR A 32 10.25 23.14 4.12
CA THR A 32 9.29 22.42 4.96
C THR A 32 7.87 22.35 4.37
N ARG A 33 7.55 23.15 3.33
CA ARG A 33 6.22 23.18 2.68
C ARG A 33 5.85 21.86 1.98
N GLY A 34 6.83 21.00 1.69
CA GLY A 34 6.58 19.68 1.10
C GLY A 34 6.11 18.62 2.10
N VAL A 35 6.46 18.75 3.38
CA VAL A 35 6.15 17.76 4.43
C VAL A 35 4.65 17.48 4.57
N PRO A 36 3.73 18.46 4.54
CA PRO A 36 2.29 18.20 4.52
C PRO A 36 1.83 17.30 3.37
N GLY A 37 2.53 17.32 2.24
CA GLY A 37 2.24 16.43 1.08
C GLY A 37 2.53 14.98 1.40
N THR A 38 3.70 14.69 1.96
CA THR A 38 4.09 13.32 2.36
C THR A 38 3.26 12.82 3.53
N TYR A 39 2.90 13.68 4.48
CA TYR A 39 1.97 13.34 5.55
C TYR A 39 0.59 12.94 5.01
N ARG A 40 0.03 13.69 4.05
CA ARG A 40 -1.25 13.31 3.41
C ARG A 40 -1.15 11.99 2.66
N PHE A 41 -0.02 11.71 2.02
CA PHE A 41 0.23 10.42 1.38
C PHE A 41 0.18 9.28 2.41
N LEU A 42 0.91 9.40 3.53
CA LEU A 42 0.89 8.39 4.59
C LEU A 42 -0.49 8.21 5.22
N ASN A 43 -1.25 9.29 5.43
CA ASN A 43 -2.65 9.19 5.88
C ASN A 43 -3.54 8.44 4.88
N ARG A 44 -3.32 8.60 3.59
CA ARG A 44 -4.08 7.83 2.58
C ARG A 44 -3.72 6.35 2.62
N VAL A 45 -2.45 6.01 2.82
CA VAL A 45 -2.03 4.61 3.05
C VAL A 45 -2.71 4.05 4.29
N TRP A 46 -2.69 4.79 5.39
CA TRP A 46 -3.38 4.41 6.62
C TRP A 46 -4.87 4.12 6.37
N ASN A 47 -5.57 5.08 5.78
CA ASN A 47 -7.02 4.99 5.60
C ASN A 47 -7.44 3.82 4.70
N ILE A 48 -6.72 3.56 3.61
CA ILE A 48 -7.10 2.46 2.70
C ILE A 48 -6.90 1.09 3.36
N VAL A 49 -5.85 0.93 4.17
CA VAL A 49 -5.62 -0.31 4.94
C VAL A 49 -6.67 -0.47 6.04
N GLN A 50 -7.01 0.60 6.76
CA GLN A 50 -8.05 0.56 7.80
C GLN A 50 -9.42 0.16 7.21
N GLU A 51 -9.80 0.74 6.09
CA GLU A 51 -11.05 0.35 5.40
C GLU A 51 -11.06 -1.13 5.00
N PHE A 52 -9.93 -1.65 4.51
CA PHE A 52 -9.82 -3.08 4.20
C PHE A 52 -10.04 -3.95 5.44
N ILE A 53 -9.42 -3.61 6.57
CA ILE A 53 -9.58 -4.32 7.86
C ILE A 53 -11.03 -4.25 8.33
N GLU A 54 -11.68 -3.08 8.25
CA GLU A 54 -13.08 -2.90 8.64
C GLU A 54 -14.04 -3.75 7.80
N VAL A 55 -13.82 -3.83 6.49
CA VAL A 55 -14.62 -4.70 5.60
C VAL A 55 -14.49 -6.16 6.02
N GLY A 56 -13.28 -6.64 6.34
CA GLY A 56 -13.06 -8.01 6.81
C GLY A 56 -13.75 -8.30 8.15
N SER A 57 -13.74 -7.34 9.07
CA SER A 57 -14.39 -7.47 10.36
C SER A 57 -15.93 -7.54 10.25
N ARG A 58 -16.52 -6.82 9.31
CA ARG A 58 -17.98 -6.88 9.04
C ARG A 58 -18.41 -8.23 8.47
N VAL A 59 -17.67 -8.73 7.46
CA VAL A 59 -17.94 -10.04 6.85
C VAL A 59 -17.85 -11.16 7.90
N SER A 60 -16.88 -11.09 8.80
CA SER A 60 -16.72 -12.09 9.88
C SER A 60 -17.87 -12.04 10.90
N SER A 61 -18.44 -10.87 11.18
CA SER A 61 -19.57 -10.74 12.12
C SER A 61 -20.91 -11.17 11.53
N GLU A 62 -21.14 -11.02 10.23
CA GLU A 62 -22.36 -11.47 9.55
C GLU A 62 -22.44 -12.98 9.46
N ASN A 63 -21.32 -13.68 9.31
CA ASN A 63 -21.24 -15.15 9.24
C ASN A 63 -21.48 -15.85 10.60
N ILE A 64 -21.52 -15.11 11.73
CA ILE A 64 -21.82 -15.68 13.06
C ILE A 64 -23.33 -15.70 13.34
N SER A 65 -24.16 -15.08 12.52
CA SER A 65 -25.59 -14.84 12.80
C SER A 65 -26.57 -15.68 11.98
N GLY A 66 -26.28 -16.94 11.62
CA GLY A 66 -27.28 -17.84 11.11
C GLY A 66 -26.75 -19.05 10.33
N PRO A 67 -27.29 -20.27 10.54
CA PRO A 67 -27.06 -21.38 9.63
C PRO A 67 -27.97 -21.20 8.42
N SER A 68 -27.48 -20.72 7.29
CA SER A 68 -28.17 -20.89 6.01
C SER A 68 -27.74 -22.25 5.43
N GLU A 69 -28.67 -23.21 5.50
CA GLU A 69 -28.70 -24.42 4.68
C GLU A 69 -28.87 -24.03 3.22
N ASP A 70 -27.79 -23.76 2.51
CA ASP A 70 -27.70 -23.82 1.05
C ASP A 70 -26.24 -23.87 0.61
N ALA A 71 -25.54 -24.88 1.11
CA ALA A 71 -24.21 -25.28 0.62
C ALA A 71 -24.38 -26.30 -0.50
N GLN A 72 -24.83 -25.89 -1.69
CA GLN A 72 -24.74 -26.68 -2.92
C GLN A 72 -24.76 -25.75 -4.13
N ASN A 73 -23.61 -25.32 -4.59
CA ASN A 73 -23.20 -25.24 -5.99
C ASN A 73 -21.83 -24.55 -6.10
N PHE A 74 -20.78 -25.30 -5.87
CA PHE A 74 -19.48 -24.97 -6.44
C PHE A 74 -19.53 -25.41 -7.91
N SER A 75 -20.01 -24.55 -8.79
CA SER A 75 -19.74 -24.67 -10.21
C SER A 75 -18.32 -24.15 -10.46
N GLU A 76 -17.49 -24.99 -11.06
CA GLU A 76 -16.18 -24.71 -11.61
C GLU A 76 -16.25 -23.74 -12.82
N ASP A 77 -16.91 -22.60 -12.65
CA ASP A 77 -16.77 -21.47 -13.54
C ASP A 77 -16.25 -20.33 -12.67
N THR A 78 -14.91 -20.24 -12.55
CA THR A 78 -14.28 -19.02 -12.07
C THR A 78 -14.68 -17.93 -13.05
N PRO A 79 -15.50 -16.93 -12.65
CA PRO A 79 -15.75 -15.80 -13.50
C PRO A 79 -14.41 -15.16 -13.86
N PRO A 80 -14.24 -14.64 -15.09
CA PRO A 80 -13.03 -13.92 -15.44
C PRO A 80 -12.81 -12.87 -14.34
N ALA A 81 -11.57 -12.82 -13.79
CA ALA A 81 -11.17 -11.85 -12.78
C ALA A 81 -11.82 -10.50 -13.13
N SER A 82 -12.53 -9.89 -12.17
CA SER A 82 -13.21 -8.63 -12.48
C SER A 82 -12.18 -7.68 -13.06
N THR A 83 -12.56 -6.81 -13.97
CA THR A 83 -11.60 -5.85 -14.55
C THR A 83 -10.88 -5.06 -13.47
N ALA A 84 -11.52 -4.83 -12.32
CA ALA A 84 -10.94 -4.19 -11.15
C ALA A 84 -9.81 -5.01 -10.48
N GLU A 85 -9.99 -6.32 -10.30
CA GLU A 85 -8.96 -7.21 -9.72
C GLU A 85 -7.73 -7.28 -10.64
N GLY A 86 -7.95 -7.38 -11.94
CA GLY A 86 -6.87 -7.31 -12.93
C GLY A 86 -6.11 -5.98 -12.89
N GLU A 87 -6.80 -4.86 -12.71
CA GLU A 87 -6.18 -3.53 -12.55
C GLU A 87 -5.39 -3.41 -11.25
N ILE A 88 -5.89 -3.96 -10.13
CA ILE A 88 -5.17 -4.00 -8.85
C ILE A 88 -3.84 -4.73 -9.01
N LEU A 89 -3.87 -5.95 -9.56
CA LEU A 89 -2.66 -6.74 -9.78
C LEU A 89 -1.69 -6.02 -10.71
N LYS A 90 -2.16 -5.46 -11.81
CA LYS A 90 -1.33 -4.73 -12.78
C LYS A 90 -0.62 -3.54 -12.15
N VAL A 91 -1.35 -2.69 -11.43
CA VAL A 91 -0.78 -1.54 -10.71
C VAL A 91 0.23 -2.00 -9.67
N THR A 92 -0.09 -3.03 -8.90
CA THR A 92 0.78 -3.55 -7.84
C THR A 92 2.09 -4.10 -8.40
N HIS A 93 2.04 -5.00 -9.36
CA HIS A 93 3.24 -5.59 -9.97
C HIS A 93 4.10 -4.55 -10.69
N ALA A 94 3.48 -3.59 -11.39
CA ALA A 94 4.20 -2.49 -12.02
C ALA A 94 4.97 -1.64 -10.99
N THR A 95 4.32 -1.34 -9.86
CA THR A 95 4.93 -0.54 -8.79
C THR A 95 6.06 -1.29 -8.09
N ILE A 96 5.87 -2.57 -7.74
CA ILE A 96 6.94 -3.40 -7.15
C ILE A 96 8.18 -3.37 -8.04
N LYS A 97 8.01 -3.64 -9.34
CA LYS A 97 9.09 -3.64 -10.32
C LYS A 97 9.79 -2.28 -10.39
N LYS A 98 9.02 -1.21 -10.45
CA LYS A 98 9.53 0.16 -10.54
C LYS A 98 10.31 0.54 -9.30
N VAL A 99 9.74 0.35 -8.12
CA VAL A 99 10.36 0.70 -6.83
C VAL A 99 11.63 -0.10 -6.60
N THR A 100 11.62 -1.42 -6.91
CA THR A 100 12.82 -2.25 -6.77
C THR A 100 13.97 -1.71 -7.61
N ARG A 101 13.72 -1.38 -8.88
CA ARG A 101 14.75 -0.82 -9.77
C ARG A 101 15.21 0.56 -9.33
N ASP A 102 14.28 1.40 -8.91
CA ASP A 102 14.60 2.75 -8.46
C ASP A 102 15.47 2.75 -7.18
N ILE A 103 15.24 1.79 -6.27
CA ILE A 103 16.08 1.60 -5.08
C ILE A 103 17.48 1.10 -5.47
N GLU A 104 17.57 0.12 -6.37
CA GLU A 104 18.85 -0.38 -6.88
C GLU A 104 19.68 0.71 -7.59
N ASP A 105 18.99 1.63 -8.26
CA ASP A 105 19.59 2.79 -8.96
C ASP A 105 19.75 4.04 -8.06
N GLU A 106 19.47 3.96 -6.76
CA GLU A 106 19.48 5.08 -5.79
C GLU A 106 18.55 6.24 -6.16
N LYS A 107 17.48 5.97 -6.92
CA LYS A 107 16.45 6.93 -7.36
C LYS A 107 15.27 6.97 -6.37
N PHE A 108 15.52 7.32 -5.13
CA PHE A 108 14.52 7.25 -4.06
C PHE A 108 13.32 8.17 -4.31
N ASN A 109 13.52 9.32 -4.93
CA ASN A 109 12.46 10.26 -5.26
C ASN A 109 11.44 9.66 -6.25
N THR A 110 11.90 8.93 -7.26
CA THR A 110 11.02 8.26 -8.22
C THR A 110 10.37 7.01 -7.62
N ALA A 111 11.04 6.31 -6.70
CA ALA A 111 10.44 5.22 -5.94
C ALA A 111 9.26 5.71 -5.09
N VAL A 112 9.42 6.83 -4.37
CA VAL A 112 8.33 7.45 -3.59
C VAL A 112 7.19 7.90 -4.51
N ALA A 113 7.51 8.54 -5.65
CA ALA A 113 6.50 8.93 -6.63
C ALA A 113 5.69 7.72 -7.14
N ALA A 114 6.35 6.60 -7.45
CA ALA A 114 5.68 5.38 -7.91
C ALA A 114 4.72 4.81 -6.85
N MET A 115 5.10 4.85 -5.57
CA MET A 115 4.20 4.45 -4.47
C MET A 115 3.00 5.40 -4.33
N MET A 116 3.19 6.71 -4.50
CA MET A 116 2.09 7.67 -4.52
C MET A 116 1.13 7.43 -5.70
N GLU A 117 1.65 7.10 -6.88
CA GLU A 117 0.85 6.73 -8.05
C GLU A 117 0.07 5.44 -7.82
N MET A 118 0.67 4.43 -7.20
CA MET A 118 -0.04 3.19 -6.80
C MET A 118 -1.22 3.50 -5.88
N VAL A 119 -1.01 4.30 -4.84
CA VAL A 119 -2.10 4.70 -3.93
C VAL A 119 -3.20 5.44 -4.69
N ASN A 120 -2.86 6.33 -5.63
CA ASN A 120 -3.85 6.99 -6.48
C ASN A 120 -4.66 5.99 -7.33
N GLY A 121 -3.99 4.99 -7.90
CA GLY A 121 -4.63 3.91 -8.65
C GLY A 121 -5.59 3.08 -7.79
N LEU A 122 -5.14 2.65 -6.60
CA LEU A 122 -5.98 1.90 -5.67
C LEU A 122 -7.21 2.70 -5.21
N TYR A 123 -7.07 4.01 -4.95
CA TYR A 123 -8.21 4.86 -4.62
C TYR A 123 -9.20 4.99 -5.77
N LYS A 124 -8.73 5.09 -7.00
CA LYS A 124 -9.60 5.13 -8.19
C LYS A 124 -10.39 3.84 -8.34
N ILE A 125 -9.75 2.68 -8.17
CA ILE A 125 -10.41 1.38 -8.22
C ILE A 125 -11.43 1.27 -7.08
N LYS A 126 -11.06 1.69 -5.87
CA LYS A 126 -11.95 1.75 -4.71
C LYS A 126 -13.20 2.60 -4.99
N GLU A 127 -13.07 3.76 -5.63
CA GLU A 127 -14.19 4.64 -5.95
C GLU A 127 -15.17 4.00 -6.97
N SER A 128 -14.67 3.17 -7.87
CA SER A 128 -15.46 2.52 -8.91
C SER A 128 -16.07 1.18 -8.50
N ASP A 129 -15.37 0.39 -7.68
CA ASP A 129 -15.73 -1.01 -7.38
C ASP A 129 -15.80 -1.31 -5.87
N GLY A 130 -15.35 -0.40 -5.02
CA GLY A 130 -15.25 -0.59 -3.57
C GLY A 130 -14.02 -1.38 -3.14
N ILE A 131 -13.80 -1.47 -1.82
CA ILE A 131 -12.82 -2.38 -1.23
C ILE A 131 -13.53 -3.68 -0.88
N ARG A 132 -12.89 -4.80 -1.23
CA ARG A 132 -13.38 -6.16 -0.95
C ARG A 132 -12.32 -6.97 -0.22
N GLN A 133 -12.76 -7.97 0.53
CA GLN A 133 -11.88 -9.00 1.08
C GLN A 133 -11.51 -10.00 -0.02
N SER A 134 -10.56 -9.61 -0.87
CA SER A 134 -10.01 -10.45 -1.92
C SER A 134 -8.51 -10.60 -1.78
N ASP A 135 -7.96 -11.66 -2.37
CA ASP A 135 -6.53 -11.93 -2.35
C ASP A 135 -5.74 -10.83 -3.08
N GLU A 136 -6.33 -10.20 -4.10
CA GLU A 136 -5.72 -9.12 -4.87
C GLU A 136 -5.59 -7.85 -4.04
N TRP A 137 -6.64 -7.46 -3.29
CA TRP A 137 -6.57 -6.33 -2.38
C TRP A 137 -5.56 -6.57 -1.25
N GLN A 138 -5.60 -7.76 -0.64
CA GLN A 138 -4.63 -8.12 0.40
C GLN A 138 -3.20 -8.06 -0.13
N PHE A 139 -2.93 -8.71 -1.26
CA PHE A 139 -1.61 -8.68 -1.90
C PHE A 139 -1.16 -7.25 -2.23
N ALA A 140 -2.06 -6.41 -2.75
CA ALA A 140 -1.72 -5.02 -3.09
C ALA A 140 -1.35 -4.20 -1.85
N LEU A 141 -2.12 -4.31 -0.76
CA LEU A 141 -1.87 -3.56 0.47
C LEU A 141 -0.61 -4.07 1.19
N GLU A 142 -0.43 -5.37 1.31
CA GLU A 142 0.79 -5.96 1.89
C GLU A 142 2.03 -5.56 1.09
N SER A 143 1.99 -5.67 -0.24
CA SER A 143 3.10 -5.26 -1.10
C SER A 143 3.41 -3.76 -0.98
N LEU A 144 2.38 -2.92 -0.90
CA LEU A 144 2.55 -1.48 -0.67
C LEU A 144 3.29 -1.21 0.66
N LEU A 145 2.89 -1.89 1.73
CA LEU A 145 3.55 -1.74 3.04
C LEU A 145 5.00 -2.22 2.98
N GLN A 146 5.28 -3.36 2.35
CA GLN A 146 6.62 -3.92 2.23
C GLN A 146 7.57 -2.98 1.46
N ILE A 147 7.14 -2.42 0.31
CA ILE A 147 7.99 -1.48 -0.46
C ILE A 147 8.10 -0.11 0.19
N LEU A 148 7.15 0.29 1.04
CA LEU A 148 7.16 1.55 1.78
C LEU A 148 7.98 1.45 3.09
N ALA A 149 8.14 0.25 3.66
CA ALA A 149 8.79 0.05 4.96
C ALA A 149 10.18 0.70 5.10
N PRO A 150 11.08 0.68 4.11
CA PRO A 150 12.37 1.36 4.20
C PRO A 150 12.25 2.89 4.34
N PHE A 151 11.18 3.47 3.81
CA PHE A 151 10.92 4.91 3.80
C PHE A 151 10.15 5.39 5.04
N ALA A 152 9.15 4.61 5.47
CA ALA A 152 8.23 4.94 6.56
C ALA A 152 8.06 3.74 7.52
N PRO A 153 9.10 3.41 8.33
CA PRO A 153 9.14 2.17 9.09
C PRO A 153 8.08 2.05 10.18
N HIS A 154 7.65 3.17 10.80
CA HIS A 154 6.74 3.10 11.94
C HIS A 154 5.30 2.84 11.50
N ILE A 155 4.79 3.57 10.51
CA ILE A 155 3.43 3.38 10.00
C ILE A 155 3.25 2.01 9.35
N THR A 156 4.27 1.54 8.62
CA THR A 156 4.20 0.23 7.95
C THR A 156 4.21 -0.92 8.94
N GLU A 157 5.01 -0.85 9.99
CA GLU A 157 5.03 -1.84 11.07
C GLU A 157 3.68 -1.92 11.79
N GLU A 158 3.11 -0.76 12.14
CA GLU A 158 1.81 -0.70 12.80
C GLU A 158 0.70 -1.32 11.93
N LEU A 159 0.62 -0.93 10.65
CA LEU A 159 -0.39 -1.46 9.72
C LEU A 159 -0.18 -2.94 9.42
N TRP A 160 1.06 -3.41 9.35
CA TRP A 160 1.41 -4.82 9.17
C TRP A 160 0.90 -5.69 10.32
N SER A 161 1.12 -5.23 11.54
CA SER A 161 0.55 -5.89 12.73
C SER A 161 -0.98 -5.91 12.73
N GLN A 162 -1.62 -4.83 12.30
CA GLN A 162 -3.09 -4.73 12.24
C GLN A 162 -3.71 -5.61 11.14
N LEU A 163 -2.96 -5.92 10.07
CA LEU A 163 -3.35 -6.92 9.07
C LEU A 163 -3.25 -8.37 9.59
N GLY A 164 -2.74 -8.58 10.81
CA GLY A 164 -2.69 -9.88 11.48
C GLY A 164 -1.34 -10.58 11.44
N HIS A 165 -0.30 -9.93 10.92
CA HIS A 165 1.05 -10.48 10.93
C HIS A 165 1.66 -10.39 12.33
N THR A 166 2.34 -11.45 12.76
CA THR A 166 2.99 -11.57 14.09
C THR A 166 4.47 -11.20 14.07
N ASP A 167 5.10 -11.33 12.91
CA ASP A 167 6.50 -10.98 12.71
C ASP A 167 6.62 -9.55 12.19
N THR A 168 7.77 -8.93 12.43
CA THR A 168 8.00 -7.55 11.95
C THR A 168 8.16 -7.51 10.43
N ILE A 169 7.58 -6.48 9.80
CA ILE A 169 7.69 -6.23 8.36
C ILE A 169 9.15 -6.07 7.90
N HIS A 170 10.04 -5.62 8.80
CA HIS A 170 11.43 -5.30 8.47
C HIS A 170 12.34 -6.51 8.24
N ILE A 171 11.89 -7.73 8.58
CA ILE A 171 12.57 -8.98 8.27
C ILE A 171 11.81 -9.82 7.25
N ASP A 172 10.68 -9.33 6.76
CA ASP A 172 9.88 -10.03 5.76
C ASP A 172 10.54 -9.96 4.37
N HIS A 173 10.05 -10.80 3.48
CA HIS A 173 10.60 -10.90 2.13
C HIS A 173 10.17 -9.71 1.28
N TRP A 174 11.11 -9.20 0.46
CA TRP A 174 10.77 -8.20 -0.54
C TRP A 174 9.77 -8.76 -1.57
N PRO A 175 8.69 -8.05 -1.89
CA PRO A 175 7.65 -8.57 -2.76
C PRO A 175 8.16 -8.79 -4.18
N LYS A 176 7.65 -9.83 -4.84
CA LYS A 176 8.03 -10.21 -6.21
C LYS A 176 6.95 -9.75 -7.19
N TRP A 177 7.39 -9.38 -8.39
CA TRP A 177 6.46 -9.07 -9.48
C TRP A 177 6.42 -10.19 -10.52
N ASP A 178 5.32 -10.28 -11.28
CA ASP A 178 5.19 -11.13 -12.46
C ASP A 178 5.07 -10.24 -13.71
N ASP A 179 6.03 -10.38 -14.62
CA ASP A 179 6.06 -9.63 -15.87
C ASP A 179 4.87 -9.94 -16.81
N LYS A 180 4.22 -11.09 -16.64
CA LYS A 180 3.03 -11.46 -17.41
C LYS A 180 1.81 -10.59 -17.07
N LEU A 181 1.74 -10.10 -15.85
CA LEU A 181 0.65 -9.24 -15.37
C LEU A 181 0.86 -7.76 -15.72
N LEU A 182 1.96 -7.42 -16.37
CA LEU A 182 2.26 -6.05 -16.80
C LEU A 182 1.77 -5.74 -18.23
N GLN A 183 1.21 -6.72 -18.93
CA GLN A 183 0.77 -6.59 -20.32
C GLN A 183 -0.65 -6.02 -20.44
#